data_475a90705b0d08e52c1e807843348921
#
_entry.id   475a90705b0d08e52c1e807843348921
#
_cell.length_a   1.000
_cell.length_b   1.000
_cell.length_c   1.000
_cell.angle_alpha   90.00
_cell.angle_beta   90.00
_cell.angle_gamma   90.00
#
_symmetry.space_group_name_H-M   'P 1'
#
loop_
_entity.id
_entity.type
_entity.pdbx_description
1 polymer ?
#
loop_
_entity_poly.entity_id
_entity_poly.type
_entity_poly.pdbx_seq_one_letter_code
_entity_poly.pdbx_strand_id
1 'polypeptide(L)'
;MNAHPDQDTLLRREAAKKARHLPFRKLLAQAPDVLTALRPCWFASPLSVSELMPAARQYFDIVLFDEASQVLPEDAVPAILRASGAVVAGDQNQLPPTTFFDLGSEEDEEAESASAVEGFESLLDQMIGLIEKPWALDWH
;
A
#
# COMPACT_ATOMS: atom_id res chain seq x y z
N MET A 1 14.23 -28.44 -7.03
CA MET A 1 14.06 -28.85 -5.62
C MET A 1 13.12 -27.82 -4.99
N ASN A 2 11.97 -28.23 -4.44
CA ASN A 2 11.01 -27.27 -3.87
C ASN A 2 11.55 -26.78 -2.52
N ALA A 3 11.85 -25.48 -2.40
CA ALA A 3 12.43 -24.92 -1.17
C ALA A 3 11.43 -24.90 0.01
N HIS A 4 10.12 -24.95 -0.29
CA HIS A 4 9.04 -24.83 0.70
C HIS A 4 7.95 -25.90 0.48
N PRO A 5 8.23 -27.20 0.72
CA PRO A 5 7.31 -28.29 0.41
C PRO A 5 6.00 -28.25 1.20
N ASP A 6 6.05 -27.78 2.45
CA ASP A 6 4.85 -27.68 3.31
C ASP A 6 3.90 -26.58 2.82
N GLN A 7 4.44 -25.45 2.39
CA GLN A 7 3.65 -24.36 1.82
C GLN A 7 3.00 -24.76 0.48
N ASP A 8 3.76 -25.44 -0.39
CA ASP A 8 3.24 -25.97 -1.65
C ASP A 8 2.09 -26.97 -1.41
N THR A 9 2.28 -27.88 -0.47
CA THR A 9 1.27 -28.85 -0.08
C THR A 9 -0.01 -28.18 0.43
N LEU A 10 0.14 -27.15 1.28
CA LEU A 10 -0.98 -26.36 1.77
C LEU A 10 -1.76 -25.71 0.62
N LEU A 11 -1.05 -25.02 -0.30
CA LEU A 11 -1.68 -24.34 -1.43
C LEU A 11 -2.41 -25.30 -2.37
N ARG A 12 -1.82 -26.46 -2.68
CA ARG A 12 -2.47 -27.49 -3.49
C ARG A 12 -3.72 -28.03 -2.82
N ARG A 13 -3.68 -28.25 -1.50
CA ARG A 13 -4.84 -28.68 -0.74
C ARG A 13 -5.95 -27.62 -0.74
N GLU A 14 -5.59 -26.35 -0.57
CA GLU A 14 -6.57 -25.24 -0.65
C GLU A 14 -7.16 -25.11 -2.05
N ALA A 15 -6.36 -25.22 -3.09
CA ALA A 15 -6.82 -25.16 -4.48
C ALA A 15 -7.75 -26.31 -4.87
N ALA A 16 -7.60 -27.48 -4.26
CA ALA A 16 -8.46 -28.64 -4.50
C ALA A 16 -9.82 -28.56 -3.79
N LYS A 17 -10.01 -27.63 -2.85
CA LYS A 17 -11.29 -27.45 -2.15
C LYS A 17 -12.35 -26.83 -3.06
N LYS A 18 -13.60 -27.24 -2.89
CA LYS A 18 -14.75 -26.62 -3.56
C LYS A 18 -15.41 -25.51 -2.74
N ALA A 19 -15.18 -25.50 -1.42
CA ALA A 19 -15.74 -24.53 -0.48
C ALA A 19 -14.89 -24.45 0.79
N ARG A 20 -15.18 -23.48 1.65
CA ARG A 20 -14.52 -23.27 2.96
C ARG A 20 -13.00 -23.09 2.83
N HIS A 21 -12.59 -22.28 1.86
CA HIS A 21 -11.20 -21.87 1.72
C HIS A 21 -10.72 -21.10 2.94
N LEU A 22 -9.44 -21.18 3.23
CA LEU A 22 -8.81 -20.32 4.22
C LEU A 22 -8.95 -18.84 3.80
N PRO A 23 -9.23 -17.93 4.74
CA PRO A 23 -9.12 -16.50 4.46
C PRO A 23 -7.72 -16.16 3.93
N PHE A 24 -7.65 -15.27 2.94
CA PHE A 24 -6.41 -14.93 2.25
C PHE A 24 -5.29 -14.52 3.22
N ARG A 25 -5.60 -13.71 4.23
CA ARG A 25 -4.65 -13.32 5.28
C ARG A 25 -4.01 -14.52 6.00
N LYS A 26 -4.82 -15.55 6.30
CA LYS A 26 -4.32 -16.78 6.93
C LYS A 26 -3.49 -17.62 5.97
N LEU A 27 -3.89 -17.65 4.71
CA LEU A 27 -3.15 -18.36 3.67
C LEU A 27 -1.79 -17.72 3.45
N LEU A 28 -1.74 -16.39 3.35
CA LEU A 28 -0.50 -15.63 3.21
C LEU A 28 0.42 -15.80 4.43
N ALA A 29 -0.14 -15.84 5.64
CA ALA A 29 0.65 -16.08 6.84
C ALA A 29 1.30 -17.48 6.89
N GLN A 30 0.67 -18.49 6.27
CA GLN A 30 1.13 -19.88 6.30
C GLN A 30 1.96 -20.27 5.08
N ALA A 31 1.77 -19.61 3.94
CA ALA A 31 2.46 -19.93 2.70
C ALA A 31 3.00 -18.68 1.97
N PRO A 32 3.72 -17.78 2.68
CA PRO A 32 4.15 -16.51 2.08
C PRO A 32 5.12 -16.72 0.92
N ASP A 33 6.11 -17.58 1.06
CA ASP A 33 7.20 -17.71 0.09
C ASP A 33 6.72 -18.30 -1.24
N VAL A 34 5.82 -19.28 -1.18
CA VAL A 34 5.26 -19.87 -2.41
C VAL A 34 4.25 -18.91 -3.05
N LEU A 35 3.45 -18.17 -2.28
CA LEU A 35 2.51 -17.20 -2.82
C LEU A 35 3.21 -16.04 -3.52
N THR A 36 4.26 -15.48 -2.92
CA THR A 36 5.02 -14.38 -3.54
C THR A 36 5.83 -14.86 -4.74
N ALA A 37 6.34 -16.11 -4.73
CA ALA A 37 6.99 -16.69 -5.89
C ALA A 37 6.04 -16.95 -7.06
N LEU A 38 4.80 -17.39 -6.78
CA LEU A 38 3.77 -17.60 -7.81
C LEU A 38 3.19 -16.28 -8.36
N ARG A 39 3.13 -15.26 -7.54
CA ARG A 39 2.64 -13.93 -7.87
C ARG A 39 3.62 -12.89 -7.31
N PRO A 40 4.68 -12.56 -8.04
CA PRO A 40 5.72 -11.64 -7.55
C PRO A 40 5.30 -10.18 -7.59
N CYS A 41 4.24 -9.83 -8.31
CA CYS A 41 3.73 -8.48 -8.43
C CYS A 41 2.27 -8.43 -7.95
N TRP A 42 1.98 -7.47 -7.05
CA TRP A 42 0.67 -7.29 -6.44
C TRP A 42 0.26 -5.83 -6.54
N PHE A 43 -0.99 -5.61 -6.93
CA PHE A 43 -1.62 -4.29 -6.92
C PHE A 43 -2.64 -4.25 -5.79
N ALA A 44 -2.51 -3.27 -4.91
CA ALA A 44 -3.40 -3.12 -3.76
C ALA A 44 -3.39 -1.67 -3.28
N SER A 45 -4.50 -1.22 -2.69
CA SER A 45 -4.48 0.03 -1.94
C SER A 45 -3.70 -0.14 -0.62
N PRO A 46 -3.17 0.94 -0.04
CA PRO A 46 -2.50 0.91 1.27
C PRO A 46 -3.35 0.24 2.36
N LEU A 47 -4.63 0.56 2.41
CA LEU A 47 -5.59 -0.06 3.34
C LEU A 47 -5.68 -1.58 3.15
N SER A 48 -5.80 -2.03 1.90
CA SER A 48 -5.85 -3.47 1.59
C SER A 48 -4.57 -4.19 2.01
N VAL A 49 -3.41 -3.55 1.86
CA VAL A 49 -2.13 -4.10 2.34
C VAL A 49 -2.15 -4.29 3.85
N SER A 50 -2.62 -3.29 4.58
CA SER A 50 -2.75 -3.32 6.04
C SER A 50 -3.64 -4.47 6.52
N GLU A 51 -4.79 -4.67 5.86
CA GLU A 51 -5.75 -5.71 6.22
C GLU A 51 -5.31 -7.13 5.84
N LEU A 52 -4.75 -7.28 4.65
CA LEU A 52 -4.49 -8.60 4.06
C LEU A 52 -3.12 -9.17 4.42
N MET A 53 -2.12 -8.31 4.60
CA MET A 53 -0.74 -8.75 4.85
C MET A 53 -0.38 -8.67 6.33
N PRO A 54 0.00 -9.77 6.99
CA PRO A 54 0.57 -9.73 8.33
C PRO A 54 1.81 -8.82 8.40
N ALA A 55 1.94 -8.06 9.50
CA ALA A 55 3.05 -7.12 9.67
C ALA A 55 4.39 -7.78 10.04
N ALA A 56 4.40 -9.11 10.21
CA ALA A 56 5.51 -9.84 10.80
C ALA A 56 6.78 -9.95 9.93
N ARG A 57 6.68 -9.60 8.63
CA ARG A 57 7.82 -9.75 7.70
C ARG A 57 7.69 -8.84 6.48
N GLN A 58 8.80 -8.66 5.81
CA GLN A 58 8.83 -8.14 4.44
C GLN A 58 8.46 -9.25 3.45
N TYR A 59 7.64 -8.91 2.46
CA TYR A 59 7.14 -9.83 1.43
C TYR A 59 7.73 -9.51 0.06
N PHE A 60 8.16 -8.26 -0.16
CA PHE A 60 8.58 -7.75 -1.45
C PHE A 60 9.94 -7.06 -1.36
N ASP A 61 10.66 -7.04 -2.47
CA ASP A 61 11.90 -6.29 -2.60
C ASP A 61 11.61 -4.79 -2.68
N ILE A 62 10.55 -4.41 -3.39
CA ILE A 62 10.18 -3.02 -3.66
C ILE A 62 8.67 -2.84 -3.51
N VAL A 63 8.26 -1.74 -2.89
CA VAL A 63 6.93 -1.16 -3.03
C VAL A 63 7.00 0.07 -3.93
N LEU A 64 6.05 0.18 -4.87
CA LEU A 64 5.91 1.33 -5.73
C LEU A 64 4.60 2.03 -5.42
N PHE A 65 4.67 3.30 -5.07
CA PHE A 65 3.52 4.19 -4.95
C PHE A 65 3.40 4.99 -6.24
N ASP A 66 2.24 4.84 -6.88
CA ASP A 66 1.84 5.69 -7.98
C ASP A 66 0.83 6.71 -7.47
N GLU A 67 0.79 7.90 -8.07
CA GLU A 67 -0.06 9.01 -7.61
C GLU A 67 0.17 9.39 -6.13
N ALA A 68 1.42 9.37 -5.70
CA ALA A 68 1.78 9.57 -4.29
C ALA A 68 1.47 10.96 -3.75
N SER A 69 1.17 11.93 -4.60
CA SER A 69 0.61 13.24 -4.23
C SER A 69 -0.76 13.15 -3.56
N GLN A 70 -1.48 12.04 -3.77
CA GLN A 70 -2.80 11.79 -3.19
C GLN A 70 -2.78 10.82 -2.00
N VAL A 71 -1.62 10.33 -1.59
CA VAL A 71 -1.45 9.36 -0.51
C VAL A 71 -1.01 10.07 0.76
N LEU A 72 -1.71 9.83 1.87
CA LEU A 72 -1.25 10.27 3.18
C LEU A 72 -0.06 9.44 3.65
N PRO A 73 0.94 10.05 4.30
CA PRO A 73 2.13 9.33 4.77
C PRO A 73 1.82 8.16 5.70
N GLU A 74 0.87 8.34 6.61
CA GLU A 74 0.43 7.30 7.55
C GLU A 74 -0.18 6.10 6.85
N ASP A 75 -0.90 6.29 5.75
CA ASP A 75 -1.47 5.21 4.96
C ASP A 75 -0.41 4.41 4.22
N ALA A 76 0.71 5.04 3.87
CA ALA A 76 1.82 4.38 3.18
C ALA A 76 2.65 3.46 4.10
N VAL A 77 2.73 3.78 5.39
CA VAL A 77 3.56 3.04 6.36
C VAL A 77 3.35 1.52 6.31
N PRO A 78 2.11 0.99 6.31
CA PRO A 78 1.90 -0.45 6.22
C PRO A 78 2.52 -1.09 4.99
N ALA A 79 2.48 -0.44 3.85
CA ALA A 79 3.07 -0.95 2.61
C ALA A 79 4.61 -0.88 2.65
N ILE A 80 5.17 0.23 3.11
CA ILE A 80 6.62 0.44 3.25
C ILE A 80 7.23 -0.64 4.17
N LEU A 81 6.60 -0.93 5.29
CA LEU A 81 7.08 -1.95 6.25
C LEU A 81 7.12 -3.37 5.66
N ARG A 82 6.49 -3.63 4.53
CA ARG A 82 6.40 -4.95 3.89
C ARG A 82 7.33 -5.12 2.69
N ALA A 83 8.15 -4.11 2.42
CA ALA A 83 9.15 -4.13 1.35
C ALA A 83 10.53 -3.74 1.87
N SER A 84 11.56 -4.07 1.13
CA SER A 84 12.96 -3.72 1.44
C SER A 84 13.33 -2.33 0.93
N GLY A 85 12.61 -1.82 -0.05
CA GLY A 85 12.79 -0.49 -0.63
C GLY A 85 11.47 0.10 -1.11
N ALA A 86 11.44 1.41 -1.30
CA ALA A 86 10.28 2.12 -1.82
C ALA A 86 10.64 2.97 -3.03
N VAL A 87 9.75 3.00 -4.01
CA VAL A 87 9.75 3.94 -5.13
C VAL A 87 8.46 4.75 -5.04
N VAL A 88 8.59 6.06 -5.07
CA VAL A 88 7.46 6.98 -4.95
C VAL A 88 7.39 7.81 -6.22
N ALA A 89 6.28 7.70 -6.93
CA ALA A 89 5.99 8.44 -8.16
C ALA A 89 4.72 9.27 -7.97
N GLY A 90 4.73 10.48 -8.50
CA GLY A 90 3.59 11.40 -8.42
C GLY A 90 3.92 12.73 -9.06
N ASP A 91 2.94 13.62 -9.10
CA ASP A 91 3.05 14.96 -9.62
C ASP A 91 2.65 15.96 -8.53
N GLN A 92 3.58 16.86 -8.15
CA GLN A 92 3.35 17.90 -7.15
C GLN A 92 2.31 18.95 -7.58
N ASN A 93 1.98 19.03 -8.87
CA ASN A 93 0.96 19.94 -9.39
C ASN A 93 -0.44 19.34 -9.35
N GLN A 94 -0.58 18.09 -8.93
CA GLN A 94 -1.89 17.47 -8.73
C GLN A 94 -2.48 17.85 -7.37
N LEU A 95 -3.79 17.58 -7.22
CA LEU A 95 -4.49 17.88 -5.97
C LEU A 95 -3.89 17.08 -4.79
N PRO A 96 -3.71 17.72 -3.63
CA PRO A 96 -3.25 17.05 -2.43
C PRO A 96 -4.28 16.01 -1.93
N PRO A 97 -3.89 15.16 -0.96
CA PRO A 97 -4.83 14.23 -0.34
C PRO A 97 -6.06 14.97 0.20
N THR A 98 -7.25 14.46 -0.10
CA THR A 98 -8.49 15.04 0.40
C THR A 98 -9.03 14.21 1.56
N THR A 99 -9.23 14.84 2.72
CA THR A 99 -9.84 14.22 3.90
C THR A 99 -11.37 14.34 3.86
N PHE A 100 -11.98 13.95 2.76
CA PHE A 100 -13.44 14.06 2.58
C PHE A 100 -14.26 13.26 3.61
N PHE A 101 -13.63 12.33 4.34
CA PHE A 101 -14.33 11.46 5.29
C PHE A 101 -14.18 11.84 6.77
N ASP A 102 -13.31 12.79 7.13
CA ASP A 102 -13.17 13.23 8.53
C ASP A 102 -14.13 14.36 8.93
N LEU A 103 -14.89 14.91 8.00
CA LEU A 103 -15.87 15.98 8.26
C LEU A 103 -17.27 15.45 8.57
N GLY A 104 -17.40 14.24 9.05
CA GLY A 104 -18.66 13.56 9.38
C GLY A 104 -19.05 13.62 10.84
N SER A 105 -18.95 14.78 11.53
CA SER A 105 -19.66 15.00 12.81
C SER A 105 -19.98 16.48 13.01
N GLU A 106 -21.22 16.81 12.65
CA GLU A 106 -22.11 17.78 13.27
C GLU A 106 -21.73 19.27 13.29
N GLU A 107 -22.60 20.03 12.61
CA GLU A 107 -23.04 21.37 12.97
C GLU A 107 -22.00 22.51 12.94
N ASP A 108 -21.71 22.99 11.71
CA ASP A 108 -21.59 24.45 11.46
C ASP A 108 -21.48 24.71 9.94
N GLU A 109 -22.63 24.84 9.28
CA GLU A 109 -22.74 24.96 7.80
C GLU A 109 -22.45 26.38 7.26
N GLU A 110 -21.86 27.32 7.97
CA GLU A 110 -21.78 28.71 7.47
C GLU A 110 -20.41 29.40 7.48
N ALA A 111 -19.35 28.75 7.86
CA ALA A 111 -18.01 29.39 7.73
C ALA A 111 -16.98 28.38 7.29
N GLU A 112 -16.37 28.63 6.14
CA GLU A 112 -15.13 27.99 5.71
C GLU A 112 -15.16 26.99 4.54
N SER A 113 -15.84 27.35 3.48
CA SER A 113 -15.54 26.71 2.18
C SER A 113 -14.20 27.15 1.54
N ALA A 114 -13.40 27.93 2.24
CA ALA A 114 -12.16 28.50 1.70
C ALA A 114 -10.88 28.17 2.49
N SER A 115 -10.95 27.57 3.69
CA SER A 115 -9.75 27.30 4.50
C SER A 115 -9.43 25.82 4.72
N ALA A 116 -10.27 24.90 4.26
CA ALA A 116 -10.05 23.45 4.44
C ALA A 116 -9.05 22.83 3.43
N VAL A 117 -8.35 23.66 2.65
CA VAL A 117 -7.26 23.20 1.74
C VAL A 117 -5.88 23.51 2.35
N GLU A 118 -5.80 23.74 3.65
CA GLU A 118 -4.49 23.81 4.31
C GLU A 118 -3.91 22.40 4.45
N GLY A 119 -3.16 22.03 3.41
CA GLY A 119 -1.87 21.39 3.46
C GLY A 119 -1.73 20.11 4.29
N PHE A 120 -2.50 19.04 4.02
CA PHE A 120 -1.97 17.73 4.39
C PHE A 120 -0.77 17.45 3.47
N GLU A 121 0.41 17.33 4.08
CA GLU A 121 1.62 16.96 3.38
C GLU A 121 1.47 15.55 2.80
N SER A 122 1.62 15.42 1.50
CA SER A 122 1.49 14.12 0.84
C SER A 122 2.72 13.23 1.08
N LEU A 123 2.57 11.93 0.82
CA LEU A 123 3.71 11.01 0.80
C LEU A 123 4.81 11.51 -0.16
N LEU A 124 4.43 12.06 -1.31
CA LEU A 124 5.37 12.59 -2.28
C LEU A 124 6.17 13.76 -1.71
N ASP A 125 5.52 14.72 -1.04
CA ASP A 125 6.19 15.89 -0.47
C ASP A 125 7.18 15.48 0.62
N GLN A 126 6.78 14.59 1.51
CA GLN A 126 7.68 14.07 2.54
C GLN A 126 8.87 13.33 1.96
N MET A 127 8.65 12.51 0.94
CA MET A 127 9.74 11.75 0.32
C MET A 127 10.70 12.63 -0.45
N ILE A 128 10.22 13.68 -1.12
CA ILE A 128 11.08 14.69 -1.77
C ILE A 128 11.95 15.41 -0.74
N GLY A 129 11.42 15.73 0.43
CA GLY A 129 12.17 16.33 1.53
C GLY A 129 13.28 15.45 2.11
N LEU A 130 13.17 14.14 1.94
CA LEU A 130 14.16 13.15 2.43
C LEU A 130 15.24 12.81 1.39
N ILE A 131 15.02 13.09 0.12
CA ILE A 131 15.91 12.71 -1.00
C ILE A 131 16.65 13.95 -1.50
N GLU A 132 17.98 13.92 -1.49
CA GLU A 132 18.81 15.06 -1.97
C GLU A 132 18.55 15.42 -3.43
N LYS A 133 18.20 14.45 -4.27
CA LYS A 133 17.97 14.66 -5.69
C LYS A 133 16.85 13.75 -6.23
N PRO A 134 15.62 14.25 -6.27
CA PRO A 134 14.53 13.54 -6.93
C PRO A 134 14.75 13.47 -8.44
N TRP A 135 14.25 12.40 -9.07
CA TRP A 135 14.26 12.24 -10.52
C TRP A 135 13.01 12.87 -11.11
N ALA A 136 13.18 13.75 -12.10
CA ALA A 136 12.08 14.23 -12.92
C ALA A 136 12.00 13.38 -14.20
N LEU A 137 10.80 12.97 -14.57
CA LEU A 137 10.52 12.33 -15.84
C LEU A 137 10.10 13.45 -16.82
N ASP A 138 11.03 13.86 -17.68
CA ASP A 138 10.76 14.79 -18.78
C ASP A 138 10.18 14.00 -19.96
N TRP A 139 8.93 13.57 -19.82
CA TRP A 139 8.24 12.86 -20.88
C TRP A 139 7.21 13.79 -21.54
N HIS A 140 7.37 13.99 -22.83
CA HIS A 140 6.43 14.74 -23.68
C HIS A 140 5.80 13.80 -24.71
#